data_c137bb012b5a1e71536a13506aa7e3c1
#
_entry.id   c137bb012b5a1e71536a13506aa7e3c1
#
_cell.length_a   1.000
_cell.length_b   1.000
_cell.length_c   1.000
_cell.angle_alpha   90.00
_cell.angle_beta   90.00
_cell.angle_gamma   90.00
#
_symmetry.space_group_name_H-M   'P 1'
#
loop_
_entity.id
_entity.type
_entity.pdbx_description
1 polymer ?
#
loop_
_entity_poly.entity_id
_entity_poly.type
_entity_poly.pdbx_seq_one_letter_code
_entity_poly.pdbx_strand_id
1 'polypeptide(L)'
;MTDKPEEDAHLDQEEDDAVDDWSPDFDWLTEYVAIGGCFPLAKAANLAQAHGIRAIVDLRAEACDDEAILKTVGIDLLHLPTPDLEPASYEHLEKGVAFVRERVARNDKVLIHCQHGIGRSALLALCVLVDDGWLPLDALSHAKDQRSAVSPSLSQYEGWRAWLTARGVEAPDYHTFGCIAYRHLQRG
;
A
#
# COMPACT_ATOMS: atom_id res chain seq x y z
N MET A 1 58.61 19.38 41.96
CA MET A 1 58.57 18.72 40.68
C MET A 1 57.81 17.42 40.93
N THR A 2 56.52 17.44 40.71
CA THR A 2 55.65 16.28 40.87
C THR A 2 54.80 16.21 39.61
N ASP A 3 55.21 15.28 38.78
CA ASP A 3 54.54 14.87 37.57
C ASP A 3 53.17 14.33 37.91
N LYS A 4 52.17 14.79 37.20
CA LYS A 4 50.78 14.32 37.28
C LYS A 4 50.50 13.53 35.99
N PRO A 5 50.09 12.29 36.01
CA PRO A 5 49.70 11.60 34.80
C PRO A 5 48.34 12.11 34.30
N GLU A 6 48.25 12.35 32.98
CA GLU A 6 47.02 12.64 32.25
C GLU A 6 46.16 11.35 32.23
N GLU A 7 44.96 11.46 32.76
CA GLU A 7 43.90 10.45 32.61
C GLU A 7 43.31 10.57 31.20
N ASP A 8 43.64 9.57 30.36
CA ASP A 8 42.94 9.34 29.10
C ASP A 8 41.47 8.99 29.38
N ALA A 9 40.60 9.94 29.12
CA ALA A 9 39.17 9.72 29.08
C ALA A 9 38.81 8.96 27.80
N HIS A 10 38.77 7.66 27.89
CA HIS A 10 38.07 6.82 26.92
C HIS A 10 36.58 7.16 27.01
N LEU A 11 36.08 7.93 26.07
CA LEU A 11 34.66 8.07 25.77
C LEU A 11 34.25 6.80 25.05
N ASP A 12 33.77 5.84 25.80
CA ASP A 12 33.00 4.71 25.26
C ASP A 12 31.73 5.30 24.61
N GLN A 13 31.77 5.45 23.28
CA GLN A 13 30.57 5.61 22.48
C GLN A 13 29.87 4.25 22.46
N GLU A 14 29.04 4.00 23.46
CA GLU A 14 27.98 3.03 23.35
C GLU A 14 27.01 3.56 22.29
N GLU A 15 27.23 3.18 21.03
CA GLU A 15 26.21 3.26 19.99
C GLU A 15 25.07 2.37 20.49
N ASP A 16 24.03 3.01 21.02
CA ASP A 16 22.76 2.41 21.38
C ASP A 16 22.12 1.87 20.08
N ASP A 17 22.52 0.68 19.67
CA ASP A 17 21.85 -0.10 18.62
C ASP A 17 20.45 -0.47 19.13
N ALA A 18 19.60 0.53 19.27
CA ALA A 18 18.17 0.35 19.44
C ALA A 18 17.68 -0.47 18.25
N VAL A 19 17.48 -1.75 18.46
CA VAL A 19 16.88 -2.66 17.47
C VAL A 19 15.58 -2.00 17.02
N ASP A 20 15.57 -1.54 15.78
CA ASP A 20 14.42 -0.89 15.18
C ASP A 20 13.32 -1.95 14.98
N ASP A 21 12.38 -2.02 15.91
CA ASP A 21 11.29 -2.98 15.97
C ASP A 21 10.15 -2.66 14.98
N TRP A 22 10.40 -1.75 14.00
CA TRP A 22 9.40 -1.44 12.98
C TRP A 22 9.28 -2.58 11.96
N SER A 23 8.05 -3.04 11.77
CA SER A 23 7.70 -3.93 10.67
C SER A 23 6.73 -3.25 9.69
N PRO A 24 6.89 -3.45 8.38
CA PRO A 24 5.98 -2.85 7.41
C PRO A 24 4.59 -3.46 7.50
N ASP A 25 3.56 -2.61 7.44
CA ASP A 25 2.15 -3.01 7.38
C ASP A 25 1.69 -3.14 5.92
N PHE A 26 2.12 -4.17 5.23
CA PHE A 26 1.60 -4.51 3.91
C PHE A 26 1.62 -6.02 3.65
N ASP A 27 0.80 -6.46 2.70
CA ASP A 27 0.72 -7.84 2.23
C ASP A 27 0.83 -7.89 0.71
N TRP A 28 1.51 -8.91 0.19
CA TRP A 28 1.65 -9.13 -1.24
C TRP A 28 0.38 -9.76 -1.82
N LEU A 29 -0.21 -9.11 -2.83
CA LEU A 29 -1.32 -9.69 -3.61
C LEU A 29 -0.79 -10.52 -4.79
N THR A 30 0.32 -10.10 -5.37
CA THR A 30 1.02 -10.82 -6.43
C THR A 30 2.53 -10.74 -6.17
N GLU A 31 3.34 -11.30 -7.05
CA GLU A 31 4.80 -11.15 -6.97
C GLU A 31 5.25 -9.68 -7.00
N TYR A 32 4.46 -8.80 -7.66
CA TYR A 32 4.85 -7.42 -7.92
C TYR A 32 3.95 -6.37 -7.27
N VAL A 33 2.80 -6.73 -6.74
CA VAL A 33 1.83 -5.78 -6.17
C VAL A 33 1.56 -6.09 -4.72
N ALA A 34 1.81 -5.13 -3.86
CA ALA A 34 1.47 -5.15 -2.45
C ALA A 34 0.41 -4.11 -2.11
N ILE A 35 -0.36 -4.38 -1.05
CA ILE A 35 -1.35 -3.47 -0.48
C ILE A 35 -1.06 -3.27 1.00
N GLY A 36 -1.15 -2.01 1.50
CA GLY A 36 -0.82 -1.76 2.89
C GLY A 36 -1.34 -0.45 3.48
N GLY A 37 -0.96 -0.24 4.74
CA GLY A 37 -1.10 1.01 5.45
C GLY A 37 0.06 1.98 5.19
N CYS A 38 -0.02 3.16 5.80
CA CYS A 38 1.06 4.15 5.71
C CYS A 38 2.29 3.67 6.50
N PHE A 39 3.43 4.24 6.17
CA PHE A 39 4.72 3.92 6.77
C PHE A 39 5.46 5.21 7.17
N PRO A 40 6.36 5.17 8.16
CA PRO A 40 7.23 6.30 8.45
C PRO A 40 8.19 6.54 7.29
N LEU A 41 8.31 7.78 6.82
CA LEU A 41 9.13 8.11 5.65
C LEU A 41 10.62 7.75 5.83
N ALA A 42 11.13 7.77 7.06
CA ALA A 42 12.47 7.28 7.41
C ALA A 42 12.69 5.79 7.07
N LYS A 43 11.62 5.02 6.85
CA LYS A 43 11.66 3.60 6.48
C LYS A 43 11.62 3.35 4.97
N ALA A 44 11.58 4.40 4.15
CA ALA A 44 11.57 4.27 2.69
C ALA A 44 12.76 3.46 2.17
N ALA A 45 13.96 3.64 2.75
CA ALA A 45 15.14 2.85 2.40
C ALA A 45 14.95 1.35 2.67
N ASN A 46 14.28 0.99 3.77
CA ASN A 46 13.96 -0.40 4.09
C ASN A 46 12.99 -1.00 3.06
N LEU A 47 11.92 -0.27 2.67
CA LEU A 47 10.99 -0.70 1.62
C LEU A 47 11.72 -0.98 0.30
N ALA A 48 12.65 -0.11 -0.08
CA ALA A 48 13.43 -0.26 -1.32
C ALA A 48 14.42 -1.42 -1.26
N GLN A 49 15.16 -1.58 -0.16
CA GLN A 49 16.29 -2.51 -0.04
C GLN A 49 15.88 -3.90 0.40
N ALA A 50 15.04 -3.99 1.44
CA ALA A 50 14.62 -5.28 1.99
C ALA A 50 13.46 -5.91 1.21
N HIS A 51 12.54 -5.08 0.68
CA HIS A 51 11.33 -5.57 -0.01
C HIS A 51 11.36 -5.39 -1.52
N GLY A 52 12.32 -4.62 -2.05
CA GLY A 52 12.49 -4.39 -3.47
C GLY A 52 11.46 -3.46 -4.09
N ILE A 53 10.71 -2.69 -3.28
CA ILE A 53 9.70 -1.74 -3.77
C ILE A 53 10.39 -0.63 -4.58
N ARG A 54 9.84 -0.35 -5.77
CA ARG A 54 10.35 0.65 -6.72
C ARG A 54 9.31 1.70 -7.06
N ALA A 55 8.05 1.47 -6.72
CA ALA A 55 6.99 2.44 -6.92
C ALA A 55 5.97 2.38 -5.78
N ILE A 56 5.39 3.51 -5.47
CA ILE A 56 4.34 3.67 -4.46
C ILE A 56 3.16 4.42 -5.06
N VAL A 57 1.95 3.95 -4.75
CA VAL A 57 0.71 4.72 -4.98
C VAL A 57 0.13 5.09 -3.62
N ASP A 58 0.13 6.38 -3.30
CA ASP A 58 -0.48 6.93 -2.09
C ASP A 58 -1.88 7.47 -2.39
N LEU A 59 -2.89 6.93 -1.72
CA LEU A 59 -4.29 7.32 -1.91
C LEU A 59 -4.82 8.28 -0.81
N ARG A 60 -3.98 8.77 0.09
CA ARG A 60 -4.43 9.66 1.16
C ARG A 60 -4.67 11.08 0.65
N ALA A 61 -5.84 11.65 0.96
CA ALA A 61 -6.09 13.08 0.76
C ALA A 61 -5.58 13.92 1.94
N GLU A 62 -5.52 13.30 3.13
CA GLU A 62 -5.10 13.91 4.40
C GLU A 62 -3.58 14.01 4.57
N ALA A 63 -2.82 13.33 3.74
CA ALA A 63 -1.36 13.29 3.77
C ALA A 63 -0.80 12.97 2.37
N CYS A 64 0.49 13.16 2.18
CA CYS A 64 1.20 12.72 1.00
C CYS A 64 2.63 12.33 1.41
N ASP A 65 3.13 11.25 0.86
CA ASP A 65 4.53 10.89 1.02
C ASP A 65 5.43 11.90 0.32
N ASP A 66 6.63 12.12 0.85
CA ASP A 66 7.59 13.05 0.24
C ASP A 66 8.29 12.41 -0.96
N GLU A 67 7.90 12.87 -2.16
CA GLU A 67 8.45 12.36 -3.43
C GLU A 67 9.98 12.56 -3.51
N ALA A 68 10.51 13.65 -2.99
CA ALA A 68 11.94 13.93 -3.07
C ALA A 68 12.73 12.91 -2.22
N ILE A 69 12.24 12.58 -1.03
CA ILE A 69 12.85 11.56 -0.17
C ILE A 69 12.72 10.17 -0.81
N LEU A 70 11.56 9.80 -1.31
CA LEU A 70 11.35 8.50 -1.99
C LEU A 70 12.29 8.34 -3.19
N LYS A 71 12.49 9.40 -3.96
CA LYS A 71 13.43 9.40 -5.10
C LYS A 71 14.88 9.15 -4.69
N THR A 72 15.31 9.59 -3.51
CA THR A 72 16.70 9.33 -3.04
C THR A 72 17.00 7.85 -2.86
N VAL A 73 15.95 7.03 -2.63
CA VAL A 73 16.06 5.59 -2.45
C VAL A 73 15.57 4.78 -3.66
N GLY A 74 15.29 5.47 -4.78
CA GLY A 74 14.90 4.85 -6.04
C GLY A 74 13.46 4.37 -6.08
N ILE A 75 12.55 5.03 -5.35
CA ILE A 75 11.11 4.79 -5.36
C ILE A 75 10.42 5.94 -6.08
N ASP A 76 9.59 5.64 -7.08
CA ASP A 76 8.71 6.60 -7.73
C ASP A 76 7.35 6.67 -7.02
N LEU A 77 6.79 7.87 -6.89
CA LEU A 77 5.51 8.12 -6.26
C LEU A 77 4.44 8.51 -7.26
N LEU A 78 3.25 7.90 -7.13
CA LEU A 78 2.00 8.41 -7.70
C LEU A 78 1.06 8.77 -6.55
N HIS A 79 0.71 10.05 -6.39
CA HIS A 79 -0.26 10.50 -5.40
C HIS A 79 -1.65 10.68 -6.05
N LEU A 80 -2.65 9.96 -5.51
CA LEU A 80 -4.05 9.97 -5.96
C LEU A 80 -4.95 10.34 -4.78
N PRO A 81 -5.01 11.62 -4.38
CA PRO A 81 -5.69 12.03 -3.16
C PRO A 81 -7.17 11.65 -3.19
N THR A 82 -7.56 10.82 -2.25
CA THR A 82 -8.91 10.28 -2.09
C THR A 82 -9.32 10.44 -0.62
N PRO A 83 -10.45 11.12 -0.31
CA PRO A 83 -10.96 11.23 1.06
C PRO A 83 -11.22 9.86 1.66
N ASP A 84 -11.10 9.76 2.98
CA ASP A 84 -11.33 8.46 3.65
C ASP A 84 -12.79 8.02 3.49
N LEU A 85 -12.98 6.70 3.39
CA LEU A 85 -14.26 6.02 3.12
C LEU A 85 -14.90 6.33 1.75
N GLU A 86 -14.38 7.29 0.99
CA GLU A 86 -14.88 7.63 -0.35
C GLU A 86 -14.17 6.82 -1.43
N PRO A 87 -14.80 6.61 -2.60
CA PRO A 87 -14.13 6.01 -3.74
C PRO A 87 -13.13 6.98 -4.36
N ALA A 88 -12.02 6.46 -4.85
CA ALA A 88 -11.21 7.21 -5.79
C ALA A 88 -12.03 7.52 -7.06
N SER A 89 -11.83 8.69 -7.67
CA SER A 89 -12.51 9.04 -8.92
C SER A 89 -12.16 8.03 -10.02
N TYR A 90 -13.03 7.91 -11.03
CA TYR A 90 -12.76 7.07 -12.19
C TYR A 90 -11.39 7.39 -12.83
N GLU A 91 -11.07 8.67 -12.96
CA GLU A 91 -9.79 9.13 -13.49
C GLU A 91 -8.60 8.69 -12.61
N HIS A 92 -8.73 8.77 -11.29
CA HIS A 92 -7.70 8.29 -10.36
C HIS A 92 -7.52 6.78 -10.46
N LEU A 93 -8.61 6.01 -10.56
CA LEU A 93 -8.52 4.55 -10.74
C LEU A 93 -7.82 4.19 -12.05
N GLU A 94 -8.16 4.83 -13.16
CA GLU A 94 -7.50 4.60 -14.45
C GLU A 94 -6.00 4.98 -14.42
N LYS A 95 -5.65 6.12 -13.81
CA LYS A 95 -4.25 6.52 -13.63
C LYS A 95 -3.48 5.53 -12.77
N GLY A 96 -4.08 5.09 -11.66
CA GLY A 96 -3.49 4.13 -10.75
C GLY A 96 -3.24 2.78 -11.42
N VAL A 97 -4.26 2.25 -12.11
CA VAL A 97 -4.15 0.98 -12.86
C VAL A 97 -3.07 1.08 -13.95
N ALA A 98 -3.07 2.17 -14.74
CA ALA A 98 -2.07 2.36 -15.79
C ALA A 98 -0.64 2.46 -15.22
N PHE A 99 -0.46 3.18 -14.12
CA PHE A 99 0.83 3.32 -13.44
C PHE A 99 1.33 1.95 -12.93
N VAL A 100 0.49 1.21 -12.20
CA VAL A 100 0.88 -0.10 -11.68
C VAL A 100 1.24 -1.06 -12.81
N ARG A 101 0.42 -1.14 -13.87
CA ARG A 101 0.67 -1.98 -15.03
C ARG A 101 2.01 -1.65 -15.70
N GLU A 102 2.32 -0.35 -15.88
CA GLU A 102 3.60 0.08 -16.45
C GLU A 102 4.79 -0.36 -15.59
N ARG A 103 4.67 -0.26 -14.26
CA ARG A 103 5.73 -0.67 -13.32
C ARG A 103 5.93 -2.18 -13.33
N VAL A 104 4.84 -2.94 -13.22
CA VAL A 104 4.88 -4.41 -13.28
C VAL A 104 5.48 -4.91 -14.59
N ALA A 105 5.18 -4.27 -15.71
CA ALA A 105 5.78 -4.61 -17.02
C ALA A 105 7.32 -4.40 -17.06
N ARG A 106 7.86 -3.62 -16.12
CA ARG A 106 9.32 -3.43 -15.92
C ARG A 106 9.91 -4.31 -14.83
N ASN A 107 9.11 -5.22 -14.25
CA ASN A 107 9.42 -6.02 -13.06
C ASN A 107 9.67 -5.17 -11.80
N ASP A 108 9.10 -3.98 -11.74
CA ASP A 108 9.12 -3.14 -10.54
C ASP A 108 8.05 -3.62 -9.55
N LYS A 109 8.40 -3.74 -8.29
CA LYS A 109 7.47 -4.01 -7.21
C LYS A 109 6.78 -2.73 -6.75
N VAL A 110 5.46 -2.76 -6.61
CA VAL A 110 4.61 -1.62 -6.31
C VAL A 110 3.89 -1.82 -4.98
N LEU A 111 3.94 -0.82 -4.11
CA LEU A 111 3.10 -0.74 -2.91
C LEU A 111 1.94 0.23 -3.17
N ILE A 112 0.71 -0.25 -3.06
CA ILE A 112 -0.50 0.57 -3.07
C ILE A 112 -0.93 0.77 -1.61
N HIS A 113 -0.92 2.00 -1.11
CA HIS A 113 -1.28 2.23 0.27
C HIS A 113 -2.26 3.40 0.48
N CYS A 114 -2.88 3.39 1.63
CA CYS A 114 -3.62 4.51 2.21
C CYS A 114 -3.24 4.62 3.70
N GLN A 115 -4.13 5.09 4.58
CA GLN A 115 -3.80 5.18 6.01
C GLN A 115 -3.66 3.79 6.66
N HIS A 116 -4.60 2.87 6.39
CA HIS A 116 -4.68 1.56 7.06
C HIS A 116 -4.64 0.36 6.12
N GLY A 117 -4.59 0.55 4.82
CA GLY A 117 -4.61 -0.56 3.87
C GLY A 117 -5.93 -1.35 3.84
N ILE A 118 -7.06 -0.70 4.12
CA ILE A 118 -8.36 -1.35 4.32
C ILE A 118 -9.33 -1.10 3.16
N GLY A 119 -9.49 0.17 2.74
CA GLY A 119 -10.54 0.57 1.81
C GLY A 119 -10.00 1.19 0.53
N ARG A 120 -9.42 2.40 0.57
CA ARG A 120 -8.94 3.15 -0.61
C ARG A 120 -7.90 2.37 -1.42
N SER A 121 -6.89 1.85 -0.75
CA SER A 121 -5.85 1.03 -1.39
C SER A 121 -6.42 -0.31 -1.89
N ALA A 122 -7.37 -0.91 -1.15
CA ALA A 122 -8.06 -2.11 -1.58
C ALA A 122 -8.86 -1.88 -2.86
N LEU A 123 -9.60 -0.76 -2.97
CA LEU A 123 -10.35 -0.41 -4.18
C LEU A 123 -9.44 -0.36 -5.42
N LEU A 124 -8.32 0.35 -5.35
CA LEU A 124 -7.39 0.42 -6.47
C LEU A 124 -6.77 -0.94 -6.77
N ALA A 125 -6.38 -1.69 -5.75
CA ALA A 125 -5.80 -3.02 -5.93
C ALA A 125 -6.76 -4.00 -6.62
N LEU A 126 -8.06 -3.94 -6.28
CA LEU A 126 -9.09 -4.73 -6.98
C LEU A 126 -9.20 -4.34 -8.45
N CYS A 127 -9.11 -3.05 -8.78
CA CYS A 127 -9.08 -2.60 -10.17
C CYS A 127 -7.84 -3.11 -10.91
N VAL A 128 -6.67 -3.11 -10.27
CA VAL A 128 -5.42 -3.65 -10.82
C VAL A 128 -5.53 -5.14 -11.11
N LEU A 129 -6.03 -5.93 -10.17
CA LEU A 129 -6.21 -7.38 -10.37
C LEU A 129 -7.18 -7.68 -11.50
N VAL A 130 -8.30 -6.94 -11.60
CA VAL A 130 -9.25 -7.12 -12.71
C VAL A 130 -8.65 -6.69 -14.05
N ASP A 131 -7.86 -5.63 -14.11
CA ASP A 131 -7.13 -5.23 -15.34
C ASP A 131 -6.11 -6.29 -15.77
N ASP A 132 -5.54 -7.04 -14.82
CA ASP A 132 -4.66 -8.19 -15.05
C ASP A 132 -5.41 -9.49 -15.42
N GLY A 133 -6.74 -9.43 -15.57
CA GLY A 133 -7.58 -10.53 -16.05
C GLY A 133 -8.29 -11.35 -14.97
N TRP A 134 -8.24 -10.95 -13.72
CA TRP A 134 -8.99 -11.66 -12.66
C TRP A 134 -10.47 -11.40 -12.77
N LEU A 135 -11.29 -12.40 -12.43
CA LEU A 135 -12.72 -12.17 -12.22
C LEU A 135 -12.93 -11.33 -10.95
N PRO A 136 -13.92 -10.40 -10.92
CA PRO A 136 -14.10 -9.49 -9.80
C PRO A 136 -14.19 -10.16 -8.41
N LEU A 137 -14.95 -11.23 -8.28
CA LEU A 137 -15.08 -11.95 -7.00
C LEU A 137 -13.82 -12.73 -6.62
N ASP A 138 -13.07 -13.23 -7.59
CA ASP A 138 -11.80 -13.91 -7.35
C ASP A 138 -10.75 -12.90 -6.90
N ALA A 139 -10.70 -11.71 -7.53
CA ALA A 139 -9.84 -10.61 -7.10
C ALA A 139 -10.13 -10.18 -5.66
N LEU A 140 -11.42 -10.02 -5.31
CA LEU A 140 -11.84 -9.65 -3.95
C LEU A 140 -11.50 -10.75 -2.93
N SER A 141 -11.81 -12.01 -3.25
CA SER A 141 -11.50 -13.16 -2.37
C SER A 141 -10.00 -13.27 -2.14
N HIS A 142 -9.21 -13.17 -3.20
CA HIS A 142 -7.76 -13.22 -3.12
C HIS A 142 -7.18 -12.08 -2.28
N ALA A 143 -7.58 -10.84 -2.56
CA ALA A 143 -7.13 -9.69 -1.77
C ALA A 143 -7.49 -9.84 -0.28
N LYS A 144 -8.69 -10.37 0.03
CA LYS A 144 -9.15 -10.64 1.39
C LYS A 144 -8.39 -11.79 2.06
N ASP A 145 -7.97 -12.79 1.30
CA ASP A 145 -7.18 -13.93 1.81
C ASP A 145 -5.74 -13.49 2.14
N GLN A 146 -5.13 -12.66 1.28
CA GLN A 146 -3.79 -12.13 1.50
C GLN A 146 -3.76 -11.11 2.64
N ARG A 147 -4.76 -10.19 2.69
CA ARG A 147 -4.86 -9.17 3.73
C ARG A 147 -6.27 -9.18 4.35
N SER A 148 -6.38 -9.78 5.52
CA SER A 148 -7.66 -9.94 6.22
C SER A 148 -8.37 -8.60 6.55
N ALA A 149 -7.64 -7.49 6.60
CA ALA A 149 -8.15 -6.14 6.83
C ALA A 149 -8.93 -5.58 5.63
N VAL A 150 -8.73 -6.07 4.41
CA VAL A 150 -9.44 -5.58 3.20
C VAL A 150 -10.94 -5.57 3.42
N SER A 151 -11.53 -4.37 3.42
CA SER A 151 -12.96 -4.15 3.69
C SER A 151 -13.39 -2.78 3.12
N PRO A 152 -13.45 -2.63 1.77
CA PRO A 152 -13.90 -1.37 1.19
C PRO A 152 -15.29 -1.00 1.67
N SER A 153 -15.54 0.31 1.90
CA SER A 153 -16.85 0.84 2.29
C SER A 153 -17.91 0.60 1.21
N LEU A 154 -19.19 0.84 1.56
CA LEU A 154 -20.27 0.82 0.56
C LEU A 154 -19.99 1.81 -0.59
N SER A 155 -19.56 3.04 -0.27
CA SER A 155 -19.23 4.06 -1.26
C SER A 155 -18.09 3.60 -2.19
N GLN A 156 -17.08 2.96 -1.62
CA GLN A 156 -15.96 2.37 -2.39
C GLN A 156 -16.39 1.20 -3.26
N TYR A 157 -17.30 0.34 -2.77
CA TYR A 157 -17.92 -0.70 -3.61
C TYR A 157 -18.69 -0.10 -4.78
N GLU A 158 -19.47 0.96 -4.56
CA GLU A 158 -20.20 1.63 -5.64
C GLU A 158 -19.25 2.22 -6.67
N GLY A 159 -18.15 2.84 -6.25
CA GLY A 159 -17.09 3.30 -7.14
C GLY A 159 -16.47 2.17 -7.95
N TRP A 160 -16.19 1.02 -7.32
CA TRP A 160 -15.68 -0.16 -8.01
C TRP A 160 -16.68 -0.71 -9.03
N ARG A 161 -17.95 -0.82 -8.63
CA ARG A 161 -19.04 -1.26 -9.52
C ARG A 161 -19.15 -0.35 -10.76
N ALA A 162 -19.08 0.97 -10.56
CA ALA A 162 -19.11 1.92 -11.67
C ALA A 162 -17.90 1.74 -12.60
N TRP A 163 -16.72 1.56 -12.06
CA TRP A 163 -15.49 1.31 -12.83
C TRP A 163 -15.57 0.01 -13.63
N LEU A 164 -16.02 -1.10 -13.02
CA LEU A 164 -16.23 -2.38 -13.69
C LEU A 164 -17.23 -2.24 -14.86
N THR A 165 -18.37 -1.61 -14.60
CA THR A 165 -19.42 -1.39 -15.61
C THR A 165 -18.91 -0.60 -16.79
N ALA A 166 -18.14 0.49 -16.56
CA ALA A 166 -17.55 1.30 -17.60
C ALA A 166 -16.57 0.51 -18.50
N ARG A 167 -15.99 -0.55 -17.98
CA ARG A 167 -15.09 -1.47 -18.72
C ARG A 167 -15.81 -2.67 -19.32
N GLY A 168 -17.14 -2.75 -19.22
CA GLY A 168 -17.95 -3.87 -19.70
C GLY A 168 -17.78 -5.15 -18.91
N VAL A 169 -17.29 -5.06 -17.66
CA VAL A 169 -17.13 -6.17 -16.75
C VAL A 169 -18.36 -6.25 -15.84
N GLU A 170 -18.95 -7.44 -15.70
CA GLU A 170 -20.08 -7.65 -14.80
C GLU A 170 -19.64 -7.46 -13.34
N ALA A 171 -20.27 -6.51 -12.67
CA ALA A 171 -20.00 -6.23 -11.27
C ALA A 171 -20.82 -7.17 -10.35
N PRO A 172 -20.22 -7.70 -9.27
CA PRO A 172 -20.98 -8.46 -8.28
C PRO A 172 -22.01 -7.59 -7.58
N ASP A 173 -23.11 -8.17 -7.12
CA ASP A 173 -24.05 -7.48 -6.25
C ASP A 173 -23.44 -7.22 -4.86
N TYR A 174 -23.99 -6.22 -4.14
CA TYR A 174 -23.44 -5.80 -2.84
C TYR A 174 -23.52 -6.90 -1.77
N HIS A 175 -24.53 -7.75 -1.82
CA HIS A 175 -24.65 -8.85 -0.86
C HIS A 175 -23.49 -9.84 -1.02
N THR A 176 -23.24 -10.30 -2.23
CA THR A 176 -22.15 -11.24 -2.56
C THR A 176 -20.79 -10.60 -2.23
N PHE A 177 -20.59 -9.32 -2.61
CA PHE A 177 -19.40 -8.55 -2.23
C PHE A 177 -19.23 -8.52 -0.71
N GLY A 178 -20.28 -8.16 0.05
CA GLY A 178 -20.23 -8.04 1.51
C GLY A 178 -19.94 -9.36 2.22
N CYS A 179 -20.45 -10.48 1.72
CA CYS A 179 -20.13 -11.81 2.27
C CYS A 179 -18.64 -12.12 2.23
N ILE A 180 -17.91 -11.59 1.26
CA ILE A 180 -16.45 -11.76 1.16
C ILE A 180 -15.72 -10.64 1.93
N ALA A 181 -16.00 -9.39 1.60
CA ALA A 181 -15.30 -8.23 2.15
C ALA A 181 -15.40 -8.16 3.68
N TYR A 182 -16.56 -8.50 4.25
CA TYR A 182 -16.84 -8.38 5.69
C TYR A 182 -16.91 -9.71 6.42
N ARG A 183 -16.40 -10.81 5.82
CA ARG A 183 -16.45 -12.15 6.42
C ARG A 183 -15.79 -12.26 7.80
N HIS A 184 -14.85 -11.36 8.11
CA HIS A 184 -14.19 -11.29 9.42
C HIS A 184 -15.13 -10.82 10.54
N LEU A 185 -16.19 -10.07 10.21
CA LEU A 185 -17.21 -9.60 11.16
C LEU A 185 -18.27 -10.68 11.46
N GLN A 186 -18.33 -11.76 10.67
CA GLN A 186 -19.33 -12.81 10.79
C GLN A 186 -18.87 -13.96 11.69
N ARG A 187 -17.65 -13.92 12.21
CA ARG A 187 -17.04 -14.96 13.06
C ARG A 187 -17.08 -14.61 14.56
N GLY A 188 -18.03 -13.74 14.96
CA GLY A 188 -18.27 -13.38 16.34
C GLY A 188 -19.40 -14.20 16.99
#